data_6a39fdd6cfcea7a7e0025d2103bb38bd
#
_entry.id   6a39fdd6cfcea7a7e0025d2103bb38bd
#
_cell.length_a   1.000
_cell.length_b   1.000
_cell.length_c   1.000
_cell.angle_alpha   90.00
_cell.angle_beta   90.00
_cell.angle_gamma   90.00
#
_symmetry.space_group_name_H-M   'P 1'
#
loop_
_entity.id
_entity.type
_entity.pdbx_description
1 polymer ?
#
loop_
_entity_poly.entity_id
_entity_poly.type
_entity_poly.pdbx_seq_one_letter_code
_entity_poly.pdbx_strand_id
1 'polypeptide(L)'
;MRVIIAGAGQVGRGIASALRGEKRSVAIIDPNPEAIRASQSLDCLVVNGSALSRDSLLRAGISDAEIIVMATDNDELNLLACSFAKKVYSEQVGDRIASGLIAIARIRNTSLVDEIKGAAPLENWSRTDHAVCASEEIVEHLVSGLLAPSLNDIVPLGDSTWISISEVKPNSPLIGSTTAQPSQAKDDITDFIPFDQLTNEKIQYIQ
;
A
#
# COMPACT_ATOMS: atom_id res chain seq x y z
N MET A 1 -3.85 -15.23 -0.06
CA MET A 1 -3.47 -14.02 0.69
C MET A 1 -4.71 -13.43 1.35
N ARG A 2 -4.70 -13.31 2.68
CA ARG A 2 -5.73 -12.61 3.45
C ARG A 2 -5.19 -11.26 3.93
N VAL A 3 -5.97 -10.20 3.72
CA VAL A 3 -5.66 -8.85 4.16
C VAL A 3 -6.70 -8.39 5.16
N ILE A 4 -6.27 -7.86 6.29
CA ILE A 4 -7.13 -7.22 7.28
C ILE A 4 -6.97 -5.71 7.17
N ILE A 5 -8.08 -4.97 7.17
CA ILE A 5 -8.09 -3.52 7.10
C ILE A 5 -8.78 -3.00 8.37
N ALA A 6 -8.10 -2.21 9.16
CA ALA A 6 -8.66 -1.51 10.30
C ALA A 6 -8.99 -0.06 9.93
N GLY A 7 -10.26 0.28 10.02
CA GLY A 7 -10.85 1.53 9.53
C GLY A 7 -11.68 1.32 8.28
N ALA A 8 -13.01 1.46 8.39
CA ALA A 8 -13.98 1.34 7.31
C ALA A 8 -14.36 2.71 6.72
N GLY A 9 -13.49 3.71 6.86
CA GLY A 9 -13.60 5.01 6.21
C GLY A 9 -13.44 4.93 4.69
N GLN A 10 -13.36 6.07 4.03
CA GLN A 10 -13.22 6.14 2.57
C GLN A 10 -11.98 5.37 2.07
N VAL A 11 -10.83 5.56 2.72
CA VAL A 11 -9.57 4.91 2.35
C VAL A 11 -9.65 3.40 2.54
N GLY A 12 -10.08 2.92 3.72
CA GLY A 12 -10.17 1.48 3.99
C GLY A 12 -11.15 0.75 3.07
N ARG A 13 -12.31 1.34 2.78
CA ARG A 13 -13.24 0.77 1.79
C ARG A 13 -12.68 0.80 0.37
N GLY A 14 -11.94 1.84 0.00
CA GLY A 14 -11.25 1.93 -1.30
C GLY A 14 -10.23 0.79 -1.46
N ILE A 15 -9.38 0.57 -0.45
CA ILE A 15 -8.42 -0.55 -0.43
C ILE A 15 -9.15 -1.89 -0.53
N ALA A 16 -10.22 -2.08 0.26
CA ALA A 16 -11.00 -3.31 0.24
C ALA A 16 -11.60 -3.59 -1.15
N SER A 17 -12.17 -2.57 -1.78
CA SER A 17 -12.76 -2.66 -3.13
C SER A 17 -11.71 -3.07 -4.16
N ALA A 18 -10.55 -2.43 -4.16
CA ALA A 18 -9.45 -2.75 -5.07
C ALA A 18 -8.97 -4.21 -4.90
N LEU A 19 -8.72 -4.63 -3.66
CA LEU A 19 -8.26 -5.99 -3.36
C LEU A 19 -9.32 -7.07 -3.70
N ARG A 20 -10.61 -6.76 -3.54
CA ARG A 20 -11.69 -7.67 -3.94
C ARG A 20 -11.76 -7.81 -5.46
N GLY A 21 -11.52 -6.72 -6.21
CA GLY A 21 -11.36 -6.78 -7.67
C GLY A 21 -10.29 -7.79 -8.10
N GLU A 22 -9.21 -7.90 -7.33
CA GLU A 22 -8.13 -8.87 -7.53
C GLU A 22 -8.40 -10.26 -6.90
N LYS A 23 -9.63 -10.51 -6.44
CA LYS A 23 -10.05 -11.78 -5.80
C LYS A 23 -9.27 -12.12 -4.52
N ARG A 24 -8.76 -11.12 -3.79
CA ARG A 24 -8.11 -11.31 -2.48
C ARG A 24 -9.14 -11.49 -1.37
N SER A 25 -8.80 -12.28 -0.36
CA SER A 25 -9.62 -12.41 0.85
C SER A 25 -9.40 -11.19 1.74
N VAL A 26 -10.47 -10.44 2.03
CA VAL A 26 -10.42 -9.20 2.81
C VAL A 26 -11.32 -9.27 4.03
N ALA A 27 -10.83 -8.74 5.16
CA ALA A 27 -11.63 -8.46 6.35
C ALA A 27 -11.49 -6.98 6.71
N ILE A 28 -12.61 -6.34 7.11
CA ILE A 28 -12.62 -4.95 7.58
C ILE A 28 -13.03 -4.93 9.06
N ILE A 29 -12.33 -4.15 9.87
CA ILE A 29 -12.64 -3.91 11.28
C ILE A 29 -12.93 -2.42 11.48
N ASP A 30 -14.06 -2.08 12.10
CA ASP A 30 -14.38 -0.70 12.49
C ASP A 30 -15.34 -0.68 13.70
N PRO A 31 -15.15 0.19 14.70
CA PRO A 31 -16.07 0.34 15.81
C PRO A 31 -17.36 1.08 15.43
N ASN A 32 -17.38 1.85 14.34
CA ASN A 32 -18.53 2.65 13.93
C ASN A 32 -19.56 1.81 13.15
N PRO A 33 -20.79 1.62 13.67
CA PRO A 33 -21.82 0.84 12.99
C PRO A 33 -22.24 1.39 11.62
N GLU A 34 -22.09 2.70 11.38
CA GLU A 34 -22.41 3.32 10.09
C GLU A 34 -21.36 2.96 9.03
N ALA A 35 -20.07 3.02 9.41
CA ALA A 35 -18.97 2.61 8.54
C ALA A 35 -19.07 1.11 8.21
N ILE A 36 -19.47 0.29 9.20
CA ILE A 36 -19.74 -1.13 9.02
C ILE A 36 -20.87 -1.37 8.01
N ARG A 37 -22.01 -0.67 8.16
CA ARG A 37 -23.11 -0.76 7.19
C ARG A 37 -22.69 -0.37 5.77
N ALA A 38 -21.92 0.71 5.65
CA ALA A 38 -21.39 1.16 4.35
C ALA A 38 -20.42 0.17 3.69
N SER A 39 -19.86 -0.76 4.47
CA SER A 39 -18.92 -1.77 3.97
C SER A 39 -19.61 -3.09 3.58
N GLN A 40 -20.88 -3.28 3.87
CA GLN A 40 -21.59 -4.55 3.62
C GLN A 40 -21.72 -4.91 2.14
N SER A 41 -21.63 -3.92 1.24
CA SER A 41 -21.69 -4.15 -0.21
C SER A 41 -20.36 -4.64 -0.82
N LEU A 42 -19.28 -4.71 -0.04
CA LEU A 42 -17.93 -4.98 -0.56
C LEU A 42 -17.59 -6.47 -0.68
N ASP A 43 -18.54 -7.38 -0.43
CA ASP A 43 -18.29 -8.84 -0.46
C ASP A 43 -17.02 -9.23 0.32
N CYS A 44 -16.86 -8.71 1.54
CA CYS A 44 -15.75 -9.01 2.44
C CYS A 44 -16.27 -9.31 3.85
N LEU A 45 -15.43 -9.92 4.69
CA LEU A 45 -15.75 -10.12 6.10
C LEU A 45 -15.77 -8.76 6.81
N VAL A 46 -16.86 -8.42 7.47
CA VAL A 46 -17.00 -7.16 8.19
C VAL A 46 -17.16 -7.42 9.70
N VAL A 47 -16.25 -6.86 10.49
CA VAL A 47 -16.18 -7.04 11.95
C VAL A 47 -16.45 -5.71 12.64
N ASN A 48 -17.56 -5.60 13.36
CA ASN A 48 -17.79 -4.47 14.26
C ASN A 48 -16.92 -4.65 15.51
N GLY A 49 -15.99 -3.71 15.73
CA GLY A 49 -15.04 -3.73 16.84
C GLY A 49 -13.82 -2.86 16.63
N SER A 50 -12.93 -2.84 17.60
CA SER A 50 -11.69 -2.06 17.57
C SER A 50 -10.52 -2.89 17.08
N ALA A 51 -9.59 -2.26 16.35
CA ALA A 51 -8.29 -2.85 15.99
C ALA A 51 -7.39 -3.12 17.21
N LEU A 52 -7.66 -2.47 18.34
CA LEU A 52 -7.01 -2.75 19.64
C LEU A 52 -7.74 -3.83 20.46
N SER A 53 -8.69 -4.54 19.88
CA SER A 53 -9.37 -5.65 20.53
C SER A 53 -8.88 -6.98 19.97
N ARG A 54 -8.36 -7.83 20.87
CA ARG A 54 -7.94 -9.20 20.52
C ARG A 54 -9.07 -9.99 19.87
N ASP A 55 -10.29 -9.90 20.41
CA ASP A 55 -11.46 -10.59 19.88
C ASP A 55 -11.78 -10.12 18.45
N SER A 56 -11.73 -8.82 18.19
CA SER A 56 -11.96 -8.29 16.85
C SER A 56 -10.94 -8.79 15.84
N LEU A 57 -9.66 -8.81 16.20
CA LEU A 57 -8.58 -9.33 15.34
C LEU A 57 -8.75 -10.85 15.08
N LEU A 58 -9.13 -11.62 16.10
CA LEU A 58 -9.39 -13.05 15.94
C LEU A 58 -10.59 -13.31 15.03
N ARG A 59 -11.69 -12.58 15.20
CA ARG A 59 -12.87 -12.67 14.33
C ARG A 59 -12.55 -12.25 12.88
N ALA A 60 -11.64 -11.33 12.68
CA ALA A 60 -11.16 -10.94 11.35
C ALA A 60 -10.20 -11.98 10.72
N GLY A 61 -9.77 -12.98 11.48
CA GLY A 61 -8.89 -14.06 11.02
C GLY A 61 -7.43 -13.67 11.00
N ILE A 62 -6.95 -12.99 12.04
CA ILE A 62 -5.55 -12.54 12.15
C ILE A 62 -4.54 -13.68 12.02
N SER A 63 -4.89 -14.88 12.46
CA SER A 63 -4.01 -16.06 12.40
C SER A 63 -3.63 -16.48 10.97
N ASP A 64 -4.48 -16.17 10.00
CA ASP A 64 -4.28 -16.50 8.58
C ASP A 64 -3.96 -15.27 7.74
N ALA A 65 -3.78 -14.11 8.39
CA ALA A 65 -3.48 -12.87 7.69
C ALA A 65 -2.01 -12.78 7.30
N GLU A 66 -1.74 -12.29 6.13
CA GLU A 66 -0.40 -11.98 5.63
C GLU A 66 -0.11 -10.49 5.76
N ILE A 67 -1.15 -9.66 5.62
CA ILE A 67 -1.04 -8.19 5.69
C ILE A 67 -2.15 -7.65 6.58
N ILE A 68 -1.80 -6.64 7.39
CA ILE A 68 -2.77 -5.79 8.07
C ILE A 68 -2.51 -4.33 7.73
N VAL A 69 -3.58 -3.60 7.39
CA VAL A 69 -3.53 -2.19 7.05
C VAL A 69 -4.31 -1.40 8.08
N MET A 70 -3.66 -0.46 8.75
CA MET A 70 -4.28 0.47 9.68
C MET A 70 -4.61 1.77 8.94
N ALA A 71 -5.89 1.98 8.61
CA ALA A 71 -6.39 3.05 7.75
C ALA A 71 -7.39 3.97 8.46
N THR A 72 -7.28 4.10 9.78
CA THR A 72 -8.12 5.03 10.56
C THR A 72 -7.66 6.47 10.38
N ASP A 73 -8.39 7.43 10.95
CA ASP A 73 -8.01 8.86 10.91
C ASP A 73 -7.13 9.29 12.08
N ASN A 74 -6.67 8.38 12.88
CA ASN A 74 -5.79 8.67 14.01
C ASN A 74 -4.46 7.96 13.81
N ASP A 75 -3.40 8.74 13.60
CA ASP A 75 -2.07 8.24 13.26
C ASP A 75 -1.44 7.44 14.41
N GLU A 76 -1.57 7.93 15.65
CA GLU A 76 -1.07 7.25 16.84
C GLU A 76 -1.78 5.92 17.07
N LEU A 77 -3.10 5.89 16.83
CA LEU A 77 -3.87 4.67 16.89
C LEU A 77 -3.40 3.66 15.83
N ASN A 78 -3.13 4.13 14.61
CA ASN A 78 -2.65 3.27 13.52
C ASN A 78 -1.31 2.62 13.89
N LEU A 79 -0.37 3.38 14.43
CA LEU A 79 0.93 2.85 14.86
C LEU A 79 0.80 1.88 16.04
N LEU A 80 0.01 2.24 17.06
CA LEU A 80 -0.24 1.37 18.21
C LEU A 80 -0.92 0.07 17.81
N ALA A 81 -1.90 0.15 16.89
CA ALA A 81 -2.62 -1.01 16.41
C ALA A 81 -1.75 -1.96 15.57
N CYS A 82 -0.76 -1.47 14.83
CA CYS A 82 0.25 -2.31 14.18
C CYS A 82 1.01 -3.16 15.21
N SER A 83 1.53 -2.52 16.26
CA SER A 83 2.25 -3.22 17.33
C SER A 83 1.36 -4.25 18.03
N PHE A 84 0.12 -3.87 18.34
CA PHE A 84 -0.85 -4.76 18.98
C PHE A 84 -1.23 -5.96 18.09
N ALA A 85 -1.50 -5.72 16.81
CA ALA A 85 -1.83 -6.78 15.86
C ALA A 85 -0.70 -7.79 15.69
N LYS A 86 0.55 -7.33 15.54
CA LYS A 86 1.72 -8.20 15.48
C LYS A 86 1.91 -9.03 16.75
N LYS A 87 1.62 -8.44 17.92
CA LYS A 87 1.64 -9.18 19.19
C LYS A 87 0.58 -10.28 19.20
N VAL A 88 -0.67 -9.96 18.86
CA VAL A 88 -1.77 -10.94 18.81
C VAL A 88 -1.45 -12.04 17.80
N TYR A 89 -0.95 -11.66 16.61
CA TYR A 89 -0.54 -12.61 15.58
C TYR A 89 0.53 -13.59 16.10
N SER A 90 1.61 -13.09 16.68
CA SER A 90 2.69 -13.94 17.20
C SER A 90 2.22 -14.90 18.29
N GLU A 91 1.29 -14.48 19.13
CA GLU A 91 0.69 -15.35 20.17
C GLU A 91 -0.18 -16.47 19.58
N GLN A 92 -0.78 -16.26 18.40
CA GLN A 92 -1.62 -17.26 17.74
C GLN A 92 -0.81 -18.25 16.91
N VAL A 93 0.20 -17.76 16.20
CA VAL A 93 0.93 -18.52 15.20
C VAL A 93 2.18 -19.17 15.80
N GLY A 94 2.76 -18.54 16.84
CA GLY A 94 4.04 -18.95 17.42
C GLY A 94 5.16 -18.88 16.38
N ASP A 95 6.21 -19.69 16.58
CA ASP A 95 7.39 -19.73 15.68
C ASP A 95 7.14 -20.49 14.38
N ARG A 96 5.90 -20.77 14.02
CA ARG A 96 5.53 -21.64 12.91
C ARG A 96 5.65 -21.01 11.53
N ILE A 97 5.69 -19.70 11.42
CA ILE A 97 5.70 -19.00 10.12
C ILE A 97 6.93 -18.09 10.04
N ALA A 98 7.81 -18.39 9.10
CA ALA A 98 9.02 -17.61 8.82
C ALA A 98 8.72 -16.21 8.23
N SER A 99 7.59 -16.05 7.53
CA SER A 99 7.11 -14.75 7.04
C SER A 99 6.09 -14.18 8.03
N GLY A 100 6.49 -13.22 8.85
CA GLY A 100 5.60 -12.57 9.81
C GLY A 100 4.46 -11.78 9.13
N LEU A 101 3.49 -11.33 9.94
CA LEU A 101 2.45 -10.40 9.51
C LEU A 101 3.08 -9.07 9.07
N ILE A 102 2.83 -8.64 7.85
CA ILE A 102 3.21 -7.31 7.36
C ILE A 102 2.18 -6.29 7.88
N ALA A 103 2.64 -5.27 8.60
CA ALA A 103 1.81 -4.21 9.15
C ALA A 103 2.07 -2.89 8.44
N ILE A 104 1.02 -2.32 7.85
CA ILE A 104 1.07 -1.06 7.11
C ILE A 104 0.22 -0.03 7.85
N ALA A 105 0.79 1.14 8.14
CA ALA A 105 0.09 2.24 8.78
C ALA A 105 -0.10 3.42 7.83
N ARG A 106 -1.35 3.89 7.71
CA ARG A 106 -1.62 5.20 7.12
C ARG A 106 -1.26 6.27 8.13
N ILE A 107 -0.44 7.23 7.72
CA ILE A 107 -0.04 8.40 8.51
C ILE A 107 -0.42 9.65 7.73
N ARG A 108 -1.02 10.64 8.39
CA ARG A 108 -1.41 11.93 7.78
C ARG A 108 -0.45 13.04 8.13
N ASN A 109 0.17 12.94 9.28
CA ASN A 109 1.10 13.94 9.78
C ASN A 109 2.53 13.61 9.34
N THR A 110 3.03 14.34 8.32
CA THR A 110 4.39 14.20 7.79
C THR A 110 5.45 14.39 8.87
N SER A 111 5.26 15.36 9.78
CA SER A 111 6.21 15.61 10.87
C SER A 111 6.38 14.39 11.78
N LEU A 112 5.33 13.60 11.97
CA LEU A 112 5.43 12.37 12.77
C LEU A 112 6.30 11.32 12.07
N VAL A 113 6.22 11.24 10.75
CA VAL A 113 7.06 10.33 9.95
C VAL A 113 8.53 10.75 10.03
N ASP A 114 8.81 12.04 9.89
CA ASP A 114 10.17 12.59 9.93
C ASP A 114 10.81 12.44 11.32
N GLU A 115 10.08 12.74 12.40
CA GLU A 115 10.56 12.55 13.76
C GLU A 115 10.87 11.08 14.05
N ILE A 116 10.08 10.18 13.55
CA ILE A 116 10.25 8.74 13.75
C ILE A 116 11.41 8.20 12.92
N LYS A 117 11.58 8.64 11.66
CA LYS A 117 12.75 8.31 10.83
C LYS A 117 14.06 8.82 11.45
N GLY A 118 14.01 9.96 12.15
CA GLY A 118 15.19 10.57 12.80
C GLY A 118 15.57 9.97 14.15
N ALA A 119 14.61 9.47 14.94
CA ALA A 119 14.85 9.06 16.34
C ALA A 119 15.10 7.56 16.51
N ALA A 120 14.37 6.73 15.82
CA ALA A 120 14.56 5.27 15.73
C ALA A 120 13.63 4.75 14.61
N PRO A 121 14.04 3.70 13.89
CA PRO A 121 13.15 3.10 12.89
C PRO A 121 11.77 2.79 13.47
N LEU A 122 10.71 3.11 12.75
CA LEU A 122 9.33 2.78 13.12
C LEU A 122 9.17 1.33 13.56
N GLU A 123 9.92 0.43 12.95
CA GLU A 123 9.98 -0.99 13.25
C GLU A 123 10.30 -1.28 14.74
N ASN A 124 11.11 -0.45 15.38
CA ASN A 124 11.57 -0.73 16.73
C ASN A 124 10.50 -0.53 17.82
N TRP A 125 9.61 0.45 17.67
CA TRP A 125 8.62 0.74 18.71
C TRP A 125 7.17 0.49 18.28
N SER A 126 6.79 0.79 17.04
CA SER A 126 5.43 0.54 16.51
C SER A 126 5.30 -0.80 15.81
N ARG A 127 6.43 -1.45 15.48
CA ARG A 127 6.48 -2.69 14.69
C ARG A 127 5.76 -2.56 13.34
N THR A 128 5.72 -1.33 12.81
CA THR A 128 5.14 -1.02 11.51
C THR A 128 6.18 -1.26 10.43
N ASP A 129 5.87 -2.10 9.45
CA ASP A 129 6.81 -2.38 8.36
C ASP A 129 6.80 -1.26 7.31
N HIS A 130 5.62 -0.68 7.04
CA HIS A 130 5.47 0.41 6.09
C HIS A 130 4.55 1.50 6.65
N ALA A 131 5.00 2.75 6.60
CA ALA A 131 4.18 3.92 6.85
C ALA A 131 3.90 4.64 5.53
N VAL A 132 2.63 4.86 5.22
CA VAL A 132 2.18 5.53 3.99
C VAL A 132 1.58 6.87 4.35
N CYS A 133 2.19 7.96 3.85
CA CYS A 133 1.70 9.32 4.03
C CYS A 133 1.02 9.80 2.75
N ALA A 134 -0.31 9.80 2.74
CA ALA A 134 -1.09 10.19 1.57
C ALA A 134 -0.81 11.62 1.09
N SER A 135 -0.42 12.54 1.99
CA SER A 135 -0.11 13.93 1.63
C SER A 135 1.19 14.01 0.81
N GLU A 136 2.21 13.26 1.16
CA GLU A 136 3.48 13.20 0.41
C GLU A 136 3.24 12.61 -0.97
N GLU A 137 2.56 11.48 -1.06
CA GLU A 137 2.22 10.82 -2.32
C GLU A 137 1.43 11.74 -3.27
N ILE A 138 0.47 12.51 -2.74
CA ILE A 138 -0.30 13.47 -3.55
C ILE A 138 0.60 14.60 -4.07
N VAL A 139 1.47 15.16 -3.22
CA VAL A 139 2.40 16.22 -3.63
C VAL A 139 3.35 15.72 -4.72
N GLU A 140 3.91 14.55 -4.54
CA GLU A 140 4.79 13.93 -5.53
C GLU A 140 4.08 13.72 -6.88
N HIS A 141 2.85 13.20 -6.87
CA HIS A 141 2.05 13.04 -8.08
C HIS A 141 1.75 14.38 -8.78
N LEU A 142 1.36 15.40 -8.02
CA LEU A 142 1.09 16.73 -8.58
C LEU A 142 2.35 17.37 -9.17
N VAL A 143 3.47 17.32 -8.45
CA VAL A 143 4.75 17.85 -8.92
C VAL A 143 5.21 17.10 -10.18
N SER A 144 5.11 15.80 -10.19
CA SER A 144 5.46 14.97 -11.35
C SER A 144 4.63 15.33 -12.58
N GLY A 145 3.32 15.52 -12.42
CA GLY A 145 2.43 15.96 -13.51
C GLY A 145 2.76 17.37 -14.03
N LEU A 146 3.24 18.26 -13.15
CA LEU A 146 3.68 19.61 -13.54
C LEU A 146 5.02 19.60 -14.27
N LEU A 147 5.97 18.77 -13.83
CA LEU A 147 7.32 18.69 -14.41
C LEU A 147 7.34 17.90 -15.72
N ALA A 148 6.44 16.97 -15.89
CA ALA A 148 6.37 16.10 -17.06
C ALA A 148 4.96 16.03 -17.68
N PRO A 149 4.44 17.16 -18.21
CA PRO A 149 3.07 17.24 -18.73
C PRO A 149 2.80 16.35 -19.96
N SER A 150 3.85 15.74 -20.52
CA SER A 150 3.75 14.79 -21.63
C SER A 150 3.52 13.34 -21.16
N LEU A 151 3.63 13.08 -19.86
CA LEU A 151 3.38 11.77 -19.29
C LEU A 151 1.89 11.62 -18.93
N ASN A 152 1.35 10.44 -19.17
CA ASN A 152 -0.04 10.15 -18.82
C ASN A 152 -0.18 9.84 -17.32
N ASP A 153 0.85 9.23 -16.75
CA ASP A 153 0.90 8.92 -15.31
C ASP A 153 2.35 8.72 -14.85
N ILE A 154 2.60 8.97 -13.57
CA ILE A 154 3.86 8.68 -12.89
C ILE A 154 3.55 8.01 -11.57
N VAL A 155 4.12 6.83 -11.36
CA VAL A 155 3.98 6.06 -10.13
C VAL A 155 5.32 5.99 -9.41
N PRO A 156 5.46 6.58 -8.23
CA PRO A 156 6.69 6.48 -7.44
C PRO A 156 6.87 5.03 -6.93
N LEU A 157 8.10 4.53 -6.99
CA LEU A 157 8.54 3.24 -6.47
C LEU A 157 9.60 3.40 -5.38
N GLY A 158 9.36 4.28 -4.42
CA GLY A 158 10.29 4.63 -3.35
C GLY A 158 10.99 5.96 -3.61
N ASP A 159 12.06 6.25 -2.86
CA ASP A 159 12.63 7.61 -2.75
C ASP A 159 13.31 8.14 -4.03
N SER A 160 13.64 7.29 -5.00
CA SER A 160 14.43 7.68 -6.18
C SER A 160 14.06 6.97 -7.48
N THR A 161 13.02 6.15 -7.46
CA THR A 161 12.61 5.35 -8.62
C THR A 161 11.17 5.64 -9.00
N TRP A 162 10.90 5.77 -10.30
CA TRP A 162 9.60 6.13 -10.83
C TRP A 162 9.22 5.23 -12.00
N ILE A 163 7.96 4.85 -12.10
CA ILE A 163 7.38 4.33 -13.33
C ILE A 163 6.67 5.49 -14.03
N SER A 164 7.05 5.79 -15.25
CA SER A 164 6.36 6.77 -16.08
C SER A 164 5.57 6.08 -17.17
N ILE A 165 4.32 6.49 -17.35
CA ILE A 165 3.43 6.01 -18.39
C ILE A 165 3.18 7.14 -19.38
N SER A 166 3.53 6.93 -20.64
CA SER A 166 3.32 7.91 -21.70
C SER A 166 2.74 7.27 -22.96
N GLU A 167 1.90 7.99 -23.67
CA GLU A 167 1.41 7.59 -24.98
C GLU A 167 2.46 7.87 -26.03
N VAL A 168 2.82 6.87 -26.83
CA VAL A 168 3.74 7.03 -27.94
C VAL A 168 3.02 7.71 -29.12
N LYS A 169 3.31 8.98 -29.35
CA LYS A 169 2.71 9.75 -30.44
C LYS A 169 3.10 9.21 -31.82
N PRO A 170 2.27 9.40 -32.88
CA PRO A 170 2.50 8.85 -34.22
C PRO A 170 3.85 9.17 -34.87
N ASN A 171 4.55 10.22 -34.43
CA ASN A 171 5.85 10.63 -34.95
C ASN A 171 6.99 10.41 -33.94
N SER A 172 6.78 9.61 -32.91
CA SER A 172 7.81 9.33 -31.91
C SER A 172 8.93 8.48 -32.49
N PRO A 173 10.19 8.77 -32.17
CA PRO A 173 11.33 7.93 -32.55
C PRO A 173 11.31 6.54 -31.88
N LEU A 174 10.39 6.34 -30.90
CA LEU A 174 10.19 5.06 -30.22
C LEU A 174 9.36 4.07 -31.05
N ILE A 175 8.68 4.52 -32.11
CA ILE A 175 7.89 3.63 -32.96
C ILE A 175 8.82 2.68 -33.69
N GLY A 176 8.57 1.37 -33.51
CA GLY A 176 9.40 0.33 -34.14
C GLY A 176 10.69 -0.01 -33.39
N SER A 177 10.99 0.68 -32.28
CA SER A 177 12.08 0.25 -31.40
C SER A 177 11.65 -0.99 -30.60
N THR A 178 12.61 -1.90 -30.37
CA THR A 178 12.39 -3.05 -29.48
C THR A 178 12.98 -2.76 -28.11
N THR A 179 12.37 -3.29 -27.06
CA THR A 179 12.82 -3.14 -25.66
C THR A 179 14.23 -3.68 -25.38
N ALA A 180 14.83 -4.40 -26.34
CA ALA A 180 16.18 -4.92 -26.24
C ALA A 180 17.27 -3.93 -26.70
N GLN A 181 16.91 -2.77 -27.27
CA GLN A 181 17.87 -1.75 -27.66
C GLN A 181 17.81 -0.61 -26.64
N PRO A 182 18.87 -0.39 -25.83
CA PRO A 182 18.97 0.83 -25.05
C PRO A 182 18.88 2.01 -26.02
N SER A 183 17.88 2.88 -25.83
CA SER A 183 17.75 4.07 -26.66
C SER A 183 19.01 4.89 -26.51
N GLN A 184 19.66 5.27 -27.63
CA GLN A 184 20.72 6.26 -27.63
C GLN A 184 20.19 7.69 -27.39
N ALA A 185 19.01 7.84 -26.86
CA ALA A 185 18.50 9.08 -26.34
C ALA A 185 19.30 9.41 -25.07
N LYS A 186 20.11 10.41 -25.20
CA LYS A 186 21.09 10.92 -24.25
C LYS A 186 20.48 11.57 -23.03
N ASP A 187 19.48 11.09 -22.40
CA ASP A 187 19.01 11.59 -21.09
C ASP A 187 18.12 10.54 -20.44
N ASP A 188 18.67 9.82 -19.50
CA ASP A 188 18.10 9.21 -18.28
C ASP A 188 16.86 8.31 -18.34
N ILE A 189 16.45 7.78 -19.47
CA ILE A 189 15.46 6.68 -19.53
C ILE A 189 16.20 5.40 -19.87
N THR A 190 16.51 4.61 -18.85
CA THR A 190 17.35 3.44 -19.02
C THR A 190 16.65 2.22 -19.57
N ASP A 191 15.31 2.07 -19.37
CA ASP A 191 14.58 0.93 -19.95
C ASP A 191 13.10 1.26 -20.23
N PHE A 192 12.65 0.93 -21.42
CA PHE A 192 11.26 1.07 -21.85
C PHE A 192 10.61 -0.31 -21.96
N ILE A 193 9.58 -0.57 -21.15
CA ILE A 193 8.77 -1.80 -21.22
C ILE A 193 7.39 -1.44 -21.77
N PRO A 194 6.94 -2.00 -22.91
CA PRO A 194 5.58 -1.79 -23.39
C PRO A 194 4.53 -2.27 -22.39
N PHE A 195 3.46 -1.53 -22.22
CA PHE A 195 2.41 -1.80 -21.24
C PHE A 195 1.73 -3.16 -21.43
N ASP A 196 1.60 -3.64 -22.67
CA ASP A 196 1.07 -4.96 -23.01
C ASP A 196 1.96 -6.13 -22.56
N GLN A 197 3.21 -5.86 -22.19
CA GLN A 197 4.16 -6.84 -21.66
C GLN A 197 4.28 -6.80 -20.13
N LEU A 198 3.61 -5.86 -19.46
CA LEU A 198 3.50 -5.79 -18.01
C LEU A 198 2.48 -6.82 -17.52
N THR A 199 2.82 -8.10 -17.56
CA THR A 199 2.07 -9.12 -16.85
C THR A 199 2.53 -9.13 -15.38
N ASN A 200 1.62 -9.46 -14.45
CA ASN A 200 1.82 -9.46 -12.99
C ASN A 200 3.04 -10.28 -12.49
N GLU A 201 3.78 -10.95 -13.37
CA GLU A 201 4.95 -11.76 -13.03
C GLU A 201 6.30 -11.12 -13.39
N LYS A 202 6.30 -9.95 -14.01
CA LYS A 202 7.55 -9.30 -14.49
C LYS A 202 7.67 -7.84 -14.10
N ILE A 203 7.48 -7.51 -12.83
CA ILE A 203 8.13 -6.31 -12.29
C ILE A 203 9.55 -6.74 -11.94
N GLN A 204 10.44 -6.77 -12.89
CA GLN A 204 11.86 -6.82 -12.61
C GLN A 204 12.29 -5.39 -12.28
N TYR A 205 12.77 -5.21 -11.06
CA TYR A 205 13.42 -3.98 -10.62
C TYR A 205 14.57 -3.67 -11.55
N ILE A 206 14.50 -2.51 -12.17
CA ILE A 206 15.59 -1.95 -12.96
C ILE A 206 16.28 -0.95 -12.04
N GLN A 207 17.53 -1.21 -11.72
CA GLN A 207 18.42 -0.29 -11.01
C GLN A 207 18.94 0.76 -11.97
#